data_f7cf92534dd92c55c5393ca9b9030a00
#
_entry.id   f7cf92534dd92c55c5393ca9b9030a00
#
_cell.length_a   1.000
_cell.length_b   1.000
_cell.length_c   1.000
_cell.angle_alpha   90.00
_cell.angle_beta   90.00
_cell.angle_gamma   90.00
#
_symmetry.space_group_name_H-M   'P 1'
#
loop_
_entity.id
_entity.type
_entity.pdbx_description
1 polymer ?
#
loop_
_entity_poly.entity_id
_entity_poly.type
_entity_poly.pdbx_seq_one_letter_code
_entity_poly.pdbx_strand_id
1 'polypeptide(L)'
;KYRCFQDQVLWLWEKLSARYANNPWIAGYDVINEPGYGLSREQINGFYHRVIAAIRKHDKDHILFLEGIDFGRDFTPLAEFDDPQIALTVHFYPFVLEENVLDPEMRDTHRMEIFTKIFERQLKKTGRFHRPIWCGESGYEILDGQESFYAMLLEHNIILCEERGISWNLWTYKDAG
;
A
#
# COMPACT_ATOMS: atom_id res chain seq x y z
N LYS A 1 -19.69 17.72 4.28
CA LYS A 1 -19.42 18.13 2.89
C LYS A 1 -18.80 16.98 2.05
N TYR A 2 -17.97 16.12 2.65
CA TYR A 2 -17.29 15.02 1.94
C TYR A 2 -18.04 13.68 1.98
N ARG A 3 -19.13 13.56 2.73
CA ARG A 3 -19.85 12.31 2.93
C ARG A 3 -20.51 11.79 1.65
N CYS A 4 -20.97 12.67 0.77
CA CYS A 4 -21.59 12.29 -0.49
C CYS A 4 -20.62 11.55 -1.44
N PHE A 5 -19.33 11.94 -1.47
CA PHE A 5 -18.32 11.22 -2.27
C PHE A 5 -18.02 9.85 -1.66
N GLN A 6 -17.90 9.77 -0.34
CA GLN A 6 -17.74 8.47 0.33
C GLN A 6 -18.93 7.55 0.05
N ASP A 7 -20.18 8.07 0.09
CA ASP A 7 -21.38 7.27 -0.19
C ASP A 7 -21.37 6.73 -1.63
N GLN A 8 -20.85 7.49 -2.60
CA GLN A 8 -20.64 7.01 -3.97
C GLN A 8 -19.60 5.90 -4.04
N VAL A 9 -18.47 6.02 -3.32
CA VAL A 9 -17.44 4.99 -3.23
C VAL A 9 -18.00 3.72 -2.62
N LEU A 10 -18.78 3.82 -1.54
CA LEU A 10 -19.41 2.66 -0.92
C LEU A 10 -20.39 1.97 -1.87
N TRP A 11 -21.21 2.76 -2.59
CA TRP A 11 -22.11 2.22 -3.60
C TRP A 11 -21.36 1.50 -4.72
N LEU A 12 -20.24 2.06 -5.20
CA LEU A 12 -19.39 1.43 -6.20
C LEU A 12 -18.84 0.10 -5.71
N TRP A 13 -18.27 0.07 -4.51
CA TRP A 13 -17.74 -1.16 -3.91
C TRP A 13 -18.83 -2.22 -3.68
N GLU A 14 -20.03 -1.83 -3.31
CA GLU A 14 -21.19 -2.73 -3.21
C GLU A 14 -21.51 -3.37 -4.57
N LYS A 15 -21.44 -2.61 -5.67
CA LYS A 15 -21.64 -3.13 -7.03
C LYS A 15 -20.51 -4.02 -7.50
N LEU A 16 -19.25 -3.64 -7.25
CA LEU A 16 -18.09 -4.42 -7.63
C LEU A 16 -18.06 -5.75 -6.88
N SER A 17 -18.25 -5.74 -5.57
CA SER A 17 -18.26 -6.94 -4.76
C SER A 17 -19.41 -7.89 -5.13
N ALA A 18 -20.62 -7.37 -5.39
CA ALA A 18 -21.73 -8.17 -5.88
C ALA A 18 -21.44 -8.84 -7.25
N ARG A 19 -20.68 -8.15 -8.11
CA ARG A 19 -20.32 -8.69 -9.43
C ARG A 19 -19.24 -9.77 -9.36
N TYR A 20 -18.27 -9.62 -8.44
CA TYR A 20 -17.05 -10.39 -8.47
C TYR A 20 -16.89 -11.39 -7.31
N ALA A 21 -17.84 -11.45 -6.37
CA ALA A 21 -17.79 -12.32 -5.19
C ALA A 21 -17.43 -13.80 -5.47
N ASN A 22 -17.80 -14.32 -6.64
CA ASN A 22 -17.54 -15.71 -7.01
C ASN A 22 -16.43 -15.85 -8.07
N ASN A 23 -15.64 -14.81 -8.30
CA ASN A 23 -14.58 -14.85 -9.32
C ASN A 23 -13.24 -15.28 -8.70
N PRO A 24 -12.78 -16.54 -8.90
CA PRO A 24 -11.56 -17.06 -8.29
C PRO A 24 -10.28 -16.45 -8.85
N TRP A 25 -10.36 -15.61 -9.89
CA TRP A 25 -9.22 -14.91 -10.50
C TRP A 25 -8.94 -13.55 -9.87
N ILE A 26 -9.76 -13.13 -8.92
CA ILE A 26 -9.55 -11.90 -8.15
C ILE A 26 -9.02 -12.29 -6.77
N ALA A 27 -7.85 -11.79 -6.41
CA ALA A 27 -7.26 -12.04 -5.10
C ALA A 27 -7.95 -11.24 -3.99
N GLY A 28 -8.35 -10.01 -4.29
CA GLY A 28 -8.97 -9.12 -3.32
C GLY A 28 -9.26 -7.74 -3.88
N TYR A 29 -9.64 -6.84 -2.99
CA TYR A 29 -10.00 -5.45 -3.30
C TYR A 29 -9.10 -4.49 -2.53
N ASP A 30 -8.37 -3.64 -3.24
CA ASP A 30 -7.70 -2.50 -2.66
C ASP A 30 -8.70 -1.34 -2.58
N VAL A 31 -9.14 -1.02 -1.36
CA VAL A 31 -10.38 -0.26 -1.18
C VAL A 31 -10.23 1.23 -1.38
N ILE A 32 -9.03 1.77 -1.23
CA ILE A 32 -8.70 3.18 -1.49
C ILE A 32 -7.19 3.34 -1.59
N ASN A 33 -6.74 3.98 -2.67
CA ASN A 33 -5.34 4.31 -2.88
C ASN A 33 -4.95 5.55 -2.08
N GLU A 34 -3.86 5.47 -1.35
CA GLU A 34 -3.13 6.55 -0.69
C GLU A 34 -3.99 7.56 0.07
N PRO A 35 -4.67 7.16 1.17
CA PRO A 35 -5.37 8.12 2.01
C PRO A 35 -4.42 9.24 2.46
N GLY A 36 -4.83 10.48 2.18
CA GLY A 36 -3.97 11.65 2.35
C GLY A 36 -3.69 12.04 3.80
N TYR A 37 -2.98 13.15 3.95
CA TYR A 37 -2.63 13.72 5.24
C TYR A 37 -3.84 14.26 6.02
N GLY A 38 -3.68 14.33 7.34
CA GLY A 38 -4.58 15.06 8.20
C GLY A 38 -5.93 14.40 8.45
N LEU A 39 -6.10 13.14 8.04
CA LEU A 39 -7.28 12.38 8.40
C LEU A 39 -7.25 12.01 9.89
N SER A 40 -8.32 12.33 10.61
CA SER A 40 -8.45 11.89 11.99
C SER A 40 -8.68 10.38 12.06
N ARG A 41 -8.40 9.81 13.26
CA ARG A 41 -8.68 8.39 13.54
C ARG A 41 -10.15 8.03 13.25
N GLU A 42 -11.07 8.89 13.61
CA GLU A 42 -12.51 8.67 13.42
C GLU A 42 -12.88 8.70 11.93
N GLN A 43 -12.24 9.57 11.16
CA GLN A 43 -12.52 9.71 9.73
C GLN A 43 -12.10 8.46 8.95
N ILE A 44 -10.85 8.01 9.12
CA ILE A 44 -10.34 6.86 8.37
C ILE A 44 -11.01 5.56 8.81
N ASN A 45 -11.17 5.33 10.11
CA ASN A 45 -11.82 4.12 10.60
C ASN A 45 -13.31 4.11 10.29
N GLY A 46 -13.99 5.25 10.39
CA GLY A 46 -15.39 5.37 10.00
C GLY A 46 -15.61 5.08 8.52
N PHE A 47 -14.67 5.47 7.65
CA PHE A 47 -14.71 5.11 6.24
C PHE A 47 -14.47 3.59 6.05
N TYR A 48 -13.42 3.02 6.63
CA TYR A 48 -13.11 1.60 6.50
C TYR A 48 -14.22 0.69 7.04
N HIS A 49 -14.79 0.98 8.19
CA HIS A 49 -15.95 0.21 8.70
C HIS A 49 -17.11 0.20 7.70
N ARG A 50 -17.41 1.33 7.08
CA ARG A 50 -18.50 1.43 6.11
C ARG A 50 -18.20 0.68 4.82
N VAL A 51 -16.99 0.81 4.26
CA VAL A 51 -16.64 0.14 2.99
C VAL A 51 -16.52 -1.37 3.19
N ILE A 52 -15.94 -1.83 4.27
CA ILE A 52 -15.91 -3.26 4.64
C ILE A 52 -17.35 -3.79 4.72
N ALA A 53 -18.23 -3.12 5.47
CA ALA A 53 -19.63 -3.53 5.58
C ALA A 53 -20.35 -3.55 4.23
N ALA A 54 -20.07 -2.61 3.33
CA ALA A 54 -20.66 -2.56 1.98
C ALA A 54 -20.21 -3.76 1.14
N ILE A 55 -18.91 -4.07 1.12
CA ILE A 55 -18.36 -5.21 0.39
C ILE A 55 -18.89 -6.53 0.97
N ARG A 56 -18.85 -6.68 2.29
CA ARG A 56 -19.25 -7.93 2.99
C ARG A 56 -20.74 -8.26 2.93
N LYS A 57 -21.57 -7.38 2.37
CA LYS A 57 -22.95 -7.74 1.99
C LYS A 57 -22.97 -8.86 0.93
N HIS A 58 -22.00 -8.85 0.01
CA HIS A 58 -21.99 -9.69 -1.17
C HIS A 58 -20.82 -10.66 -1.21
N ASP A 59 -19.68 -10.27 -0.69
CA ASP A 59 -18.41 -10.99 -0.78
C ASP A 59 -17.81 -11.23 0.60
N LYS A 60 -17.69 -12.50 0.97
CA LYS A 60 -17.17 -12.91 2.28
C LYS A 60 -15.71 -13.37 2.26
N ASP A 61 -15.19 -13.67 1.05
CA ASP A 61 -14.00 -14.48 0.88
C ASP A 61 -12.80 -13.69 0.35
N HIS A 62 -13.01 -12.71 -0.53
CA HIS A 62 -11.91 -11.94 -1.08
C HIS A 62 -11.21 -11.08 -0.03
N ILE A 63 -9.89 -10.96 -0.17
CA ILE A 63 -9.06 -10.14 0.71
C ILE A 63 -9.41 -8.66 0.53
N LEU A 64 -9.47 -7.94 1.64
CA LEU A 64 -9.55 -6.47 1.64
C LEU A 64 -8.18 -5.92 2.00
N PHE A 65 -7.58 -5.20 1.08
CA PHE A 65 -6.33 -4.49 1.31
C PHE A 65 -6.64 -3.11 1.88
N LEU A 66 -6.08 -2.82 3.05
CA LEU A 66 -6.27 -1.54 3.74
C LEU A 66 -4.94 -0.81 3.84
N GLU A 67 -4.93 0.43 3.39
CA GLU A 67 -3.78 1.32 3.53
C GLU A 67 -3.81 2.13 4.83
N GLY A 68 -2.60 2.52 5.28
CA GLY A 68 -2.44 3.58 6.26
C GLY A 68 -2.79 4.96 5.68
N ILE A 69 -2.89 5.97 6.53
CA ILE A 69 -2.92 7.36 6.09
C ILE A 69 -1.51 7.81 5.64
N ASP A 70 -1.39 9.06 5.20
CA ASP A 70 -0.11 9.62 4.79
C ASP A 70 0.53 8.81 3.63
N PHE A 71 -0.28 8.57 2.57
CA PHE A 71 0.13 7.80 1.39
C PHE A 71 0.60 6.37 1.73
N GLY A 72 -0.19 5.64 2.50
CA GLY A 72 0.11 4.25 2.88
C GLY A 72 1.28 4.08 3.88
N ARG A 73 1.75 5.16 4.52
CA ARG A 73 2.94 5.13 5.39
C ARG A 73 2.64 5.13 6.89
N ASP A 74 1.45 5.57 7.31
CA ASP A 74 1.12 5.65 8.73
C ASP A 74 -0.13 4.86 9.11
N PHE A 75 0.07 3.76 9.79
CA PHE A 75 -0.97 2.86 10.30
C PHE A 75 -1.38 3.16 11.75
N THR A 76 -0.74 4.14 12.39
CA THR A 76 -0.99 4.49 13.80
C THR A 76 -2.46 4.80 14.11
N PRO A 77 -3.20 5.55 13.26
CA PRO A 77 -4.59 5.86 13.55
C PRO A 77 -5.58 4.73 13.24
N LEU A 78 -5.19 3.67 12.51
CA LEU A 78 -6.13 2.61 12.15
C LEU A 78 -6.59 1.85 13.39
N ALA A 79 -7.85 1.42 13.38
CA ALA A 79 -8.38 0.47 14.34
C ALA A 79 -8.05 -0.97 13.94
N GLU A 80 -8.21 -1.90 14.84
CA GLU A 80 -8.33 -3.31 14.48
C GLU A 80 -9.74 -3.56 13.95
N PHE A 81 -9.83 -4.33 12.86
CA PHE A 81 -11.09 -4.69 12.23
C PHE A 81 -11.33 -6.19 12.44
N ASP A 82 -12.54 -6.52 12.88
CA ASP A 82 -12.97 -7.91 13.07
C ASP A 82 -13.40 -8.54 11.73
N ASP A 83 -12.43 -8.72 10.86
CA ASP A 83 -12.59 -9.38 9.56
C ASP A 83 -11.31 -10.18 9.27
N PRO A 84 -11.40 -11.52 9.14
CA PRO A 84 -10.23 -12.37 8.97
C PRO A 84 -9.54 -12.20 7.62
N GLN A 85 -10.25 -11.67 6.62
CA GLN A 85 -9.75 -11.50 5.25
C GLN A 85 -9.23 -10.08 4.99
N ILE A 86 -8.53 -9.50 5.97
CA ILE A 86 -7.84 -8.21 5.83
C ILE A 86 -6.35 -8.44 5.70
N ALA A 87 -5.73 -7.82 4.71
CA ALA A 87 -4.30 -7.59 4.60
C ALA A 87 -4.02 -6.08 4.62
N LEU A 88 -2.81 -5.70 4.99
CA LEU A 88 -2.37 -4.30 4.93
C LEU A 88 -1.56 -4.08 3.67
N THR A 89 -1.75 -2.94 3.03
CA THR A 89 -0.91 -2.55 1.89
C THR A 89 -0.07 -1.34 2.26
N VAL A 90 1.20 -1.39 1.87
CA VAL A 90 2.18 -0.32 2.04
C VAL A 90 2.71 0.10 0.68
N HIS A 91 3.05 1.38 0.54
CA HIS A 91 3.77 1.90 -0.61
C HIS A 91 5.20 2.23 -0.20
N PHE A 92 6.18 1.73 -0.93
CA PHE A 92 7.58 1.86 -0.57
C PHE A 92 8.36 2.68 -1.59
N TYR A 93 8.51 3.95 -1.28
CA TYR A 93 9.26 4.93 -2.04
C TYR A 93 10.31 5.60 -1.15
N PRO A 94 11.48 4.98 -0.91
CA PRO A 94 12.46 5.45 0.06
C PRO A 94 13.00 6.86 -0.25
N PHE A 95 13.06 7.24 -1.52
CA PHE A 95 13.54 8.56 -1.95
C PHE A 95 12.64 9.73 -1.48
N VAL A 96 11.35 9.46 -1.22
CA VAL A 96 10.43 10.47 -0.65
C VAL A 96 10.81 10.85 0.78
N LEU A 97 11.50 9.95 1.48
CA LEU A 97 11.90 10.15 2.88
C LEU A 97 13.37 10.54 3.03
N GLU A 98 14.21 10.15 2.08
CA GLU A 98 15.65 10.40 2.04
C GLU A 98 16.10 10.62 0.59
N GLU A 99 16.06 11.85 0.12
CA GLU A 99 16.37 12.21 -1.29
C GLU A 99 17.81 11.84 -1.69
N ASN A 100 18.75 11.88 -0.75
CA ASN A 100 20.15 11.55 -1.01
C ASN A 100 20.38 10.10 -1.47
N VAL A 101 19.40 9.21 -1.28
CA VAL A 101 19.50 7.83 -1.81
C VAL A 101 19.51 7.76 -3.34
N LEU A 102 19.10 8.83 -4.01
CA LEU A 102 19.19 8.96 -5.46
C LEU A 102 20.57 9.48 -5.95
N ASP A 103 21.51 9.77 -5.05
CA ASP A 103 22.86 10.18 -5.41
C ASP A 103 23.65 8.99 -6.01
N PRO A 104 24.04 9.00 -7.29
CA PRO A 104 24.80 7.91 -7.91
C PRO A 104 26.17 7.65 -7.23
N GLU A 105 26.76 8.65 -6.58
CA GLU A 105 28.06 8.54 -5.89
C GLU A 105 27.93 7.87 -4.51
N MET A 106 26.72 7.68 -4.00
CA MET A 106 26.50 6.97 -2.74
C MET A 106 26.87 5.49 -2.90
N ARG A 107 27.66 4.96 -1.95
CA ARG A 107 27.98 3.53 -1.91
C ARG A 107 26.72 2.67 -1.73
N ASP A 108 26.58 1.63 -2.53
CA ASP A 108 25.39 0.75 -2.50
C ASP A 108 25.13 0.12 -1.14
N THR A 109 26.19 -0.29 -0.42
CA THR A 109 26.03 -0.83 0.93
C THR A 109 25.39 0.17 1.89
N HIS A 110 25.76 1.44 1.80
CA HIS A 110 25.17 2.50 2.62
C HIS A 110 23.74 2.79 2.23
N ARG A 111 23.44 2.80 0.93
CA ARG A 111 22.09 2.95 0.40
C ARG A 111 21.16 1.85 0.89
N MET A 112 21.61 0.58 0.83
CA MET A 112 20.87 -0.56 1.36
C MET A 112 20.61 -0.45 2.86
N GLU A 113 21.57 0.05 3.65
CA GLU A 113 21.35 0.32 5.08
C GLU A 113 20.24 1.34 5.31
N ILE A 114 20.21 2.41 4.50
CA ILE A 114 19.15 3.44 4.58
C ILE A 114 17.80 2.83 4.17
N PHE A 115 17.73 2.13 3.06
CA PHE A 115 16.51 1.46 2.59
C PHE A 115 15.96 0.50 3.64
N THR A 116 16.83 -0.34 4.21
CA THR A 116 16.45 -1.28 5.26
C THR A 116 15.86 -0.55 6.47
N LYS A 117 16.53 0.52 6.95
CA LYS A 117 16.02 1.30 8.09
C LYS A 117 14.65 1.95 7.82
N ILE A 118 14.45 2.48 6.61
CA ILE A 118 13.17 3.09 6.22
C ILE A 118 12.08 2.01 6.18
N PHE A 119 12.35 0.89 5.53
CA PHE A 119 11.41 -0.21 5.38
C PHE A 119 11.01 -0.81 6.74
N GLU A 120 11.98 -1.12 7.59
CA GLU A 120 11.72 -1.63 8.95
C GLU A 120 10.88 -0.64 9.79
N ARG A 121 11.18 0.65 9.69
CA ARG A 121 10.39 1.68 10.36
C ARG A 121 8.94 1.71 9.88
N GLN A 122 8.70 1.51 8.58
CA GLN A 122 7.37 1.44 8.01
C GLN A 122 6.65 0.16 8.46
N LEU A 123 7.30 -1.00 8.35
CA LEU A 123 6.74 -2.28 8.78
C LEU A 123 6.43 -2.32 10.28
N LYS A 124 7.24 -1.67 11.11
CA LYS A 124 6.97 -1.59 12.56
C LYS A 124 5.60 -0.95 12.87
N LYS A 125 5.13 -0.05 12.04
CA LYS A 125 3.81 0.59 12.22
C LYS A 125 2.66 -0.36 11.92
N THR A 126 2.89 -1.40 11.11
CA THR A 126 1.87 -2.42 10.78
C THR A 126 1.88 -3.59 11.77
N GLY A 127 2.98 -3.82 12.48
CA GLY A 127 3.22 -5.04 13.26
C GLY A 127 2.20 -5.36 14.35
N ARG A 128 1.52 -4.35 14.89
CA ARG A 128 0.47 -4.54 15.90
C ARG A 128 -0.78 -5.26 15.39
N PHE A 129 -1.00 -5.28 14.07
CA PHE A 129 -2.21 -5.87 13.49
C PHE A 129 -2.11 -7.37 13.26
N HIS A 130 -0.88 -7.93 13.26
CA HIS A 130 -0.63 -9.35 12.97
C HIS A 130 -1.33 -9.82 11.68
N ARG A 131 -1.31 -8.98 10.64
CA ARG A 131 -1.95 -9.20 9.34
C ARG A 131 -0.89 -9.39 8.25
N PRO A 132 -1.21 -10.13 7.17
CA PRO A 132 -0.37 -10.14 5.98
C PRO A 132 -0.14 -8.73 5.46
N ILE A 133 1.03 -8.50 4.87
CA ILE A 133 1.41 -7.22 4.26
C ILE A 133 1.67 -7.46 2.78
N TRP A 134 1.23 -6.52 1.98
CA TRP A 134 1.53 -6.41 0.57
C TRP A 134 2.17 -5.05 0.29
N CYS A 135 3.26 -5.02 -0.47
CA CYS A 135 3.82 -3.78 -1.01
C CYS A 135 3.11 -3.48 -2.33
N GLY A 136 2.03 -2.70 -2.27
CA GLY A 136 1.13 -2.42 -3.39
C GLY A 136 1.78 -1.55 -4.45
N GLU A 137 2.71 -0.69 -4.04
CA GLU A 137 3.47 0.16 -4.96
C GLU A 137 4.92 0.31 -4.52
N SER A 138 5.81 0.23 -5.49
CA SER A 138 7.23 0.55 -5.36
C SER A 138 7.80 0.82 -6.74
N GLY A 139 8.63 1.82 -6.89
CA GLY A 139 9.21 2.14 -8.20
C GLY A 139 9.97 3.46 -8.22
N TYR A 140 10.42 3.81 -9.40
CA TYR A 140 11.20 5.02 -9.65
C TYR A 140 10.88 5.57 -11.03
N GLU A 141 10.93 6.89 -11.17
CA GLU A 141 11.02 7.53 -12.48
C GLU A 141 12.41 7.25 -13.05
N ILE A 142 12.48 6.60 -14.20
CA ILE A 142 13.75 6.23 -14.83
C ILE A 142 14.19 7.38 -15.74
N LEU A 143 15.32 8.00 -15.41
CA LEU A 143 15.91 9.05 -16.23
C LEU A 143 16.76 8.44 -17.35
N ASP A 144 16.69 9.04 -18.54
CA ASP A 144 17.44 8.62 -19.71
C ASP A 144 18.95 8.51 -19.42
N GLY A 145 19.54 7.37 -19.78
CA GLY A 145 20.95 7.08 -19.57
C GLY A 145 21.31 6.65 -18.14
N GLN A 146 20.33 6.49 -17.26
CA GLN A 146 20.50 6.03 -15.87
C GLN A 146 19.76 4.72 -15.58
N GLU A 147 19.34 3.99 -16.58
CA GLU A 147 18.49 2.80 -16.47
C GLU A 147 19.11 1.74 -15.52
N SER A 148 20.42 1.51 -15.62
CA SER A 148 21.11 0.55 -14.76
C SER A 148 21.09 0.96 -13.29
N PHE A 149 21.20 2.26 -13.01
CA PHE A 149 21.13 2.79 -11.66
C PHE A 149 19.73 2.60 -11.05
N TYR A 150 18.68 2.94 -11.80
CA TYR A 150 17.30 2.77 -11.32
C TYR A 150 16.88 1.29 -11.24
N ALA A 151 17.40 0.43 -12.12
CA ALA A 151 17.22 -1.01 -12.02
C ALA A 151 17.81 -1.57 -10.71
N MET A 152 19.02 -1.12 -10.33
CA MET A 152 19.63 -1.47 -9.05
C MET A 152 18.81 -0.98 -7.85
N LEU A 153 18.29 0.26 -7.88
CA LEU A 153 17.43 0.78 -6.81
C LEU A 153 16.16 -0.07 -6.64
N LEU A 154 15.58 -0.46 -7.76
CA LEU A 154 14.40 -1.33 -7.76
C LEU A 154 14.74 -2.73 -7.22
N GLU A 155 15.87 -3.30 -7.61
CA GLU A 155 16.35 -4.58 -7.07
C GLU A 155 16.48 -4.53 -5.54
N HIS A 156 16.99 -3.42 -4.98
CA HIS A 156 17.05 -3.22 -3.53
C HIS A 156 15.67 -3.27 -2.87
N ASN A 157 14.66 -2.62 -3.46
CA ASN A 157 13.29 -2.68 -2.94
C ASN A 157 12.72 -4.10 -3.00
N ILE A 158 12.95 -4.81 -4.11
CA ILE A 158 12.51 -6.19 -4.30
C ILE A 158 13.15 -7.12 -3.27
N ILE A 159 14.48 -7.04 -3.08
CA ILE A 159 15.21 -7.84 -2.09
C ILE A 159 14.61 -7.66 -0.69
N LEU A 160 14.32 -6.43 -0.27
CA LEU A 160 13.74 -6.15 1.03
C LEU A 160 12.37 -6.81 1.22
N CYS A 161 11.55 -6.85 0.18
CA CYS A 161 10.25 -7.53 0.21
C CYS A 161 10.41 -9.05 0.24
N GLU A 162 11.23 -9.61 -0.66
CA GLU A 162 11.45 -11.05 -0.80
C GLU A 162 12.03 -11.68 0.47
N GLU A 163 13.04 -11.05 1.09
CA GLU A 163 13.64 -11.51 2.35
C GLU A 163 12.64 -11.57 3.52
N ARG A 164 11.53 -10.84 3.43
CA ARG A 164 10.49 -10.78 4.46
C ARG A 164 9.20 -11.48 4.09
N GLY A 165 9.18 -12.17 2.93
CA GLY A 165 7.99 -12.85 2.43
C GLY A 165 6.83 -11.90 2.13
N ILE A 166 7.13 -10.66 1.73
CA ILE A 166 6.16 -9.63 1.37
C ILE A 166 5.96 -9.64 -0.15
N SER A 167 4.74 -9.87 -0.60
CA SER A 167 4.41 -9.71 -2.03
C SER A 167 4.52 -8.26 -2.43
N TRP A 168 4.93 -7.99 -3.68
CA TRP A 168 5.20 -6.64 -4.15
C TRP A 168 4.70 -6.40 -5.57
N ASN A 169 4.45 -5.14 -5.89
CA ASN A 169 4.09 -4.65 -7.21
C ASN A 169 4.97 -3.47 -7.60
N LEU A 170 5.15 -3.31 -8.92
CA LEU A 170 5.83 -2.13 -9.49
C LEU A 170 4.81 -1.06 -9.86
N TRP A 171 5.15 0.18 -9.54
CA TRP A 171 4.52 1.36 -10.07
C TRP A 171 5.55 2.16 -10.88
N THR A 172 5.56 2.13 -12.21
CA THR A 172 4.66 1.33 -13.04
C THR A 172 5.43 0.83 -14.27
N TYR A 173 4.95 -0.24 -14.90
CA TYR A 173 5.61 -0.82 -16.08
C TYR A 173 5.69 0.17 -17.26
N LYS A 174 4.67 0.97 -17.47
CA LYS A 174 4.65 2.06 -18.45
C LYS A 174 3.96 3.26 -17.83
N ASP A 175 4.64 4.39 -17.84
CA ASP A 175 3.99 5.65 -17.57
C ASP A 175 3.04 5.98 -18.73
N ALA A 176 1.86 6.48 -18.36
CA ALA A 176 0.84 6.91 -19.32
C ALA A 176 0.91 8.42 -19.59
N GLY A 177 1.96 9.09 -19.07
CA GLY A 177 2.19 10.52 -19.14
C GLY A 177 2.52 11.06 -20.53
#